data_ba7c4538c224fc1f42383705b8388504
#
_entry.id   ba7c4538c224fc1f42383705b8388504
#
_cell.length_a   1.000
_cell.length_b   1.000
_cell.length_c   1.000
_cell.angle_alpha   90.00
_cell.angle_beta   90.00
_cell.angle_gamma   90.00
#
_symmetry.space_group_name_H-M   'P 1'
#
loop_
_entity.id
_entity.type
_entity.pdbx_description
1 polymer ?
#
loop_
_entity_poly.entity_id
_entity_poly.type
_entity_poly.pdbx_seq_one_letter_code
_entity_poly.pdbx_strand_id
1 'polypeptide(L)'
;MEKLLSYKWLFILIIPLFSIQEPLKPKTPNHPSSINDSKWGFFGHMRINRIAVFTLPREMFGFYKDHIEFITEHAVDPDKRRYAMDAEAPRHYIDLDHFYNKGEDFRKIMPKKWKDAVEKFTEDTLQAYGIVPWHIQVMKRKLQRAFESKNVDLILKYSSEIGHYIGDAHVPLHTTENYNGQFTGQKGIHGLWESRLVEINADDYDYFVGKGKYVKNMLDYTWDAVYTAHAAMDSVLLIERELTLEFPSDQKYAYEQRGRTTIRTYSNGFSSEYHKRLNGMVERRLRRSIIAVGSVWYTAWVDAGQPDLSLLQRIPPSESLL
;
A
#
# COMPACT_ATOMS: atom_id res chain seq x y z
N MET A 1 -72.09 23.21 57.53
CA MET A 1 -71.37 21.93 57.54
C MET A 1 -70.85 21.69 56.11
N GLU A 2 -69.68 22.30 55.80
CA GLU A 2 -69.02 22.23 54.49
C GLU A 2 -67.97 21.13 54.55
N LYS A 3 -67.99 20.23 53.58
CA LYS A 3 -66.97 19.17 53.40
C LYS A 3 -65.89 19.71 52.47
N LEU A 4 -64.70 19.94 52.98
CA LEU A 4 -63.50 20.22 52.21
C LEU A 4 -63.06 18.96 51.50
N LEU A 5 -63.10 19.00 50.18
CA LEU A 5 -62.45 17.99 49.28
C LEU A 5 -60.97 18.38 49.08
N SER A 6 -60.04 17.56 49.57
CA SER A 6 -58.61 17.72 49.34
C SER A 6 -58.24 17.08 48.03
N TYR A 7 -57.82 17.89 47.06
CA TYR A 7 -57.18 17.41 45.82
C TYR A 7 -55.72 17.11 46.09
N LYS A 8 -55.33 15.82 46.01
CA LYS A 8 -53.91 15.40 45.92
C LYS A 8 -53.46 15.56 44.49
N TRP A 9 -52.50 16.48 44.23
CA TRP A 9 -51.83 16.61 42.99
C TRP A 9 -50.74 15.53 42.89
N LEU A 10 -50.89 14.60 41.92
CA LEU A 10 -49.88 13.62 41.56
C LEU A 10 -48.92 14.23 40.55
N PHE A 11 -47.73 14.60 40.99
CA PHE A 11 -46.65 15.02 40.08
C PHE A 11 -46.10 13.79 39.40
N ILE A 12 -46.42 13.60 38.11
CA ILE A 12 -45.78 12.60 37.26
C ILE A 12 -44.47 13.23 36.79
N LEU A 13 -43.37 12.73 37.32
CA LEU A 13 -42.01 13.05 36.85
C LEU A 13 -41.78 12.37 35.51
N ILE A 14 -41.90 13.10 34.42
CA ILE A 14 -41.50 12.62 33.09
C ILE A 14 -39.97 12.75 33.02
N ILE A 15 -39.25 11.64 33.18
CA ILE A 15 -37.83 11.54 32.92
C ILE A 15 -37.69 11.37 31.40
N PRO A 16 -37.03 12.32 30.67
CA PRO A 16 -36.75 12.12 29.26
C PRO A 16 -35.77 10.96 29.13
N LEU A 17 -36.15 9.89 28.46
CA LEU A 17 -35.23 8.86 27.98
C LEU A 17 -34.34 9.51 26.92
N PHE A 18 -33.18 9.96 27.33
CA PHE A 18 -32.09 10.17 26.37
C PHE A 18 -31.66 8.82 25.86
N SER A 19 -32.07 8.45 24.67
CA SER A 19 -31.47 7.35 23.95
C SER A 19 -30.02 7.75 23.66
N ILE A 20 -29.08 7.13 24.37
CA ILE A 20 -27.67 7.17 24.04
C ILE A 20 -27.56 6.46 22.69
N GLN A 21 -27.51 7.23 21.61
CA GLN A 21 -27.16 6.72 20.30
C GLN A 21 -25.69 6.29 20.41
N GLU A 22 -25.43 4.98 20.35
CA GLU A 22 -24.07 4.49 20.19
C GLU A 22 -23.44 5.20 18.99
N PRO A 23 -22.18 5.68 19.11
CA PRO A 23 -21.49 6.26 17.98
C PRO A 23 -21.46 5.19 16.87
N LEU A 24 -21.98 5.56 15.69
CA LEU A 24 -21.90 4.74 14.49
C LEU A 24 -20.42 4.33 14.32
N LYS A 25 -20.14 3.04 14.46
CA LYS A 25 -18.81 2.51 14.10
C LYS A 25 -18.52 2.97 12.67
N PRO A 26 -17.37 3.61 12.40
CA PRO A 26 -17.03 3.99 11.06
C PRO A 26 -17.12 2.72 10.19
N LYS A 27 -17.93 2.78 9.14
CA LYS A 27 -17.94 1.71 8.13
C LYS A 27 -16.54 1.70 7.55
N THR A 28 -15.79 0.64 7.84
CA THR A 28 -14.55 0.37 7.11
C THR A 28 -14.87 0.45 5.62
N PRO A 29 -14.15 1.28 4.84
CA PRO A 29 -14.31 1.23 3.40
C PRO A 29 -14.12 -0.22 3.00
N ASN A 30 -15.16 -0.86 2.46
CA ASN A 30 -15.02 -2.17 1.86
C ASN A 30 -14.13 -1.97 0.62
N HIS A 31 -12.81 -2.16 0.76
CA HIS A 31 -11.95 -2.44 -0.36
C HIS A 31 -12.35 -3.84 -0.87
N PRO A 32 -13.18 -3.96 -1.90
CA PRO A 32 -13.57 -5.28 -2.39
C PRO A 32 -12.33 -5.94 -2.96
N SER A 33 -11.84 -6.94 -2.25
CA SER A 33 -10.88 -7.88 -2.79
C SER A 33 -11.57 -8.70 -3.88
N SER A 34 -11.63 -8.19 -5.11
CA SER A 34 -11.95 -9.06 -6.21
C SER A 34 -10.76 -9.98 -6.42
N ILE A 35 -10.98 -11.29 -6.31
CA ILE A 35 -9.98 -12.35 -6.50
C ILE A 35 -9.25 -12.21 -7.86
N ASN A 36 -9.81 -11.46 -8.80
CA ASN A 36 -9.26 -11.23 -10.13
C ASN A 36 -8.27 -10.04 -10.21
N ASP A 37 -8.36 -9.04 -9.33
CA ASP A 37 -7.46 -7.88 -9.38
C ASP A 37 -6.08 -8.17 -8.78
N SER A 38 -5.98 -9.11 -7.83
CA SER A 38 -4.76 -9.38 -7.08
C SER A 38 -3.65 -10.10 -7.84
N LYS A 39 -3.97 -10.82 -8.92
CA LYS A 39 -2.93 -11.53 -9.70
C LYS A 39 -2.06 -10.61 -10.55
N TRP A 40 -2.43 -9.35 -10.70
CA TRP A 40 -1.81 -8.40 -11.60
C TRP A 40 -0.75 -7.51 -10.92
N GLY A 41 -1.03 -6.94 -9.75
CA GLY A 41 -0.05 -6.22 -8.92
C GLY A 41 1.14 -7.08 -8.51
N PHE A 42 0.97 -8.39 -8.48
CA PHE A 42 2.01 -9.37 -8.16
C PHE A 42 3.24 -9.24 -9.05
N PHE A 43 3.06 -9.04 -10.36
CA PHE A 43 4.19 -8.89 -11.28
C PHE A 43 5.06 -7.67 -10.93
N GLY A 44 4.43 -6.54 -10.63
CA GLY A 44 5.12 -5.32 -10.23
C GLY A 44 5.92 -5.50 -8.94
N HIS A 45 5.30 -6.04 -7.89
CA HIS A 45 5.96 -6.28 -6.59
C HIS A 45 7.11 -7.27 -6.69
N MET A 46 6.93 -8.38 -7.42
CA MET A 46 7.99 -9.34 -7.68
C MET A 46 9.17 -8.70 -8.41
N ARG A 47 8.89 -7.86 -9.41
CA ARG A 47 9.93 -7.17 -10.18
C ARG A 47 10.69 -6.15 -9.34
N ILE A 48 9.98 -5.37 -8.51
CA ILE A 48 10.59 -4.41 -7.57
C ILE A 48 11.57 -5.14 -6.64
N ASN A 49 11.14 -6.17 -5.96
CA ASN A 49 11.97 -6.89 -5.02
C ASN A 49 13.18 -7.56 -5.69
N ARG A 50 12.96 -8.21 -6.84
CA ARG A 50 14.02 -8.86 -7.60
C ARG A 50 15.12 -7.88 -8.02
N ILE A 51 14.73 -6.72 -8.53
CA ILE A 51 15.69 -5.74 -9.02
C ILE A 51 16.36 -4.99 -7.86
N ALA A 52 15.66 -4.78 -6.73
CA ALA A 52 16.23 -4.16 -5.55
C ALA A 52 17.48 -4.88 -5.02
N VAL A 53 17.59 -6.20 -5.22
CA VAL A 53 18.79 -6.99 -4.88
C VAL A 53 20.05 -6.41 -5.53
N PHE A 54 19.95 -5.92 -6.77
CA PHE A 54 21.10 -5.38 -7.51
C PHE A 54 21.50 -3.96 -7.08
N THR A 55 20.71 -3.32 -6.21
CA THR A 55 21.03 -2.03 -5.61
C THR A 55 21.89 -2.15 -4.34
N LEU A 56 22.03 -3.35 -3.79
CA LEU A 56 22.69 -3.61 -2.53
C LEU A 56 24.22 -3.49 -2.62
N PRO A 57 24.90 -3.14 -1.51
CA PRO A 57 26.34 -3.16 -1.43
C PRO A 57 26.88 -4.60 -1.47
N ARG A 58 28.17 -4.72 -1.74
CA ARG A 58 28.85 -6.01 -1.94
C ARG A 58 28.65 -6.97 -0.75
N GLU A 59 28.67 -6.43 0.46
CA GLU A 59 28.57 -7.15 1.73
C GLU A 59 27.19 -7.83 1.92
N MET A 60 26.15 -7.32 1.28
CA MET A 60 24.80 -7.88 1.31
C MET A 60 24.46 -8.64 0.04
N PHE A 61 25.08 -8.26 -1.10
CA PHE A 61 24.68 -8.73 -2.43
C PHE A 61 24.70 -10.25 -2.56
N GLY A 62 25.77 -10.92 -2.10
CA GLY A 62 25.89 -12.37 -2.19
C GLY A 62 24.70 -13.09 -1.56
N PHE A 63 24.43 -12.79 -0.29
CA PHE A 63 23.31 -13.36 0.46
C PHE A 63 21.96 -13.16 -0.25
N TYR A 64 21.64 -11.94 -0.65
CA TYR A 64 20.37 -11.64 -1.32
C TYR A 64 20.27 -12.25 -2.72
N LYS A 65 21.40 -12.35 -3.43
CA LYS A 65 21.48 -12.98 -4.76
C LYS A 65 21.20 -14.47 -4.69
N ASP A 66 21.74 -15.16 -3.67
CA ASP A 66 21.52 -16.59 -3.46
C ASP A 66 20.07 -16.90 -3.08
N HIS A 67 19.35 -15.92 -2.49
CA HIS A 67 17.95 -16.05 -2.09
C HIS A 67 16.98 -15.26 -2.99
N ILE A 68 17.41 -14.85 -4.19
CA ILE A 68 16.65 -13.93 -5.05
C ILE A 68 15.27 -14.49 -5.45
N GLU A 69 15.15 -15.78 -5.66
CA GLU A 69 13.86 -16.40 -6.00
C GLU A 69 12.89 -16.28 -4.81
N PHE A 70 13.35 -16.59 -3.59
CA PHE A 70 12.53 -16.40 -2.39
C PHE A 70 12.08 -14.94 -2.24
N ILE A 71 13.01 -13.98 -2.33
CA ILE A 71 12.72 -12.53 -2.23
C ILE A 71 11.70 -12.10 -3.29
N THR A 72 11.75 -12.69 -4.47
CA THR A 72 10.84 -12.40 -5.58
C THR A 72 9.44 -13.00 -5.33
N GLU A 73 9.36 -14.30 -5.06
CA GLU A 73 8.09 -15.03 -4.94
C GLU A 73 7.26 -14.60 -3.71
N HIS A 74 7.95 -14.26 -2.61
CA HIS A 74 7.32 -13.83 -1.36
C HIS A 74 7.06 -12.32 -1.28
N ALA A 75 7.38 -11.56 -2.34
CA ALA A 75 7.03 -10.15 -2.44
C ALA A 75 5.52 -9.89 -2.39
N VAL A 76 4.70 -10.88 -2.72
CA VAL A 76 3.23 -10.78 -2.81
C VAL A 76 2.49 -11.46 -1.66
N ASP A 77 3.21 -11.92 -0.65
CA ASP A 77 2.58 -12.58 0.51
C ASP A 77 1.69 -11.64 1.33
N PRO A 78 1.98 -10.34 1.48
CA PRO A 78 1.05 -9.41 2.10
C PRO A 78 -0.31 -9.38 1.41
N ASP A 79 -0.37 -9.32 0.08
CA ASP A 79 -1.62 -9.35 -0.68
C ASP A 79 -2.39 -10.65 -0.48
N LYS A 80 -1.69 -11.78 -0.47
CA LYS A 80 -2.33 -13.09 -0.20
C LYS A 80 -2.95 -13.12 1.21
N ARG A 81 -2.31 -12.48 2.20
CA ARG A 81 -2.83 -12.42 3.58
C ARG A 81 -4.09 -11.57 3.73
N ARG A 82 -4.30 -10.56 2.89
CA ARG A 82 -5.52 -9.72 2.92
C ARG A 82 -6.81 -10.54 2.82
N TYR A 83 -6.76 -11.69 2.17
CA TYR A 83 -7.93 -12.58 2.06
C TYR A 83 -8.27 -13.34 3.34
N ALA A 84 -7.31 -13.47 4.25
CA ALA A 84 -7.47 -14.23 5.48
C ALA A 84 -7.45 -13.37 6.75
N MET A 85 -6.99 -12.12 6.65
CA MET A 85 -6.75 -11.23 7.79
C MET A 85 -7.19 -9.80 7.49
N ASP A 86 -8.32 -9.37 8.04
CA ASP A 86 -8.85 -8.00 7.85
C ASP A 86 -7.85 -6.92 8.28
N ALA A 87 -7.05 -7.19 9.33
CA ALA A 87 -6.02 -6.29 9.82
C ALA A 87 -4.84 -6.08 8.85
N GLU A 88 -4.77 -6.83 7.75
CA GLU A 88 -3.74 -6.66 6.73
C GLU A 88 -4.06 -5.50 5.79
N ALA A 89 -5.32 -5.34 5.40
CA ALA A 89 -5.73 -4.35 4.40
C ALA A 89 -5.24 -2.92 4.67
N PRO A 90 -5.35 -2.34 5.88
CA PRO A 90 -4.89 -0.97 6.16
C PRO A 90 -3.38 -0.75 5.99
N ARG A 91 -2.59 -1.81 5.93
CA ARG A 91 -1.13 -1.74 5.82
C ARG A 91 -0.64 -1.40 4.42
N HIS A 92 -1.53 -1.50 3.41
CA HIS A 92 -1.23 -1.33 1.99
C HIS A 92 -1.45 0.09 1.48
N TYR A 93 -2.20 0.95 2.20
CA TYR A 93 -2.61 2.26 1.70
C TYR A 93 -2.66 3.31 2.81
N ILE A 94 -2.91 4.54 2.41
CA ILE A 94 -3.33 5.65 3.25
C ILE A 94 -4.18 6.63 2.43
N ASP A 95 -5.46 6.72 2.72
CA ASP A 95 -6.41 7.61 2.05
C ASP A 95 -6.24 9.05 2.58
N LEU A 96 -5.21 9.75 2.07
CA LEU A 96 -4.86 11.07 2.56
C LEU A 96 -5.98 12.09 2.38
N ASP A 97 -6.73 11.97 1.30
CA ASP A 97 -7.84 12.85 0.95
C ASP A 97 -9.02 12.77 1.95
N HIS A 98 -9.06 11.73 2.78
CA HIS A 98 -9.97 11.68 3.93
C HIS A 98 -9.64 12.72 5.01
N PHE A 99 -8.39 13.09 5.18
CA PHE A 99 -7.90 13.86 6.32
C PHE A 99 -7.78 15.36 6.07
N TYR A 100 -8.00 15.86 4.84
CA TYR A 100 -7.90 17.26 4.49
C TYR A 100 -9.01 17.70 3.53
N ASN A 101 -9.34 18.99 3.55
CA ASN A 101 -10.31 19.56 2.63
C ASN A 101 -9.61 20.08 1.36
N LYS A 102 -10.39 20.16 0.27
CA LYS A 102 -9.89 20.70 -1.01
C LYS A 102 -9.28 22.09 -0.82
N GLY A 103 -8.02 22.23 -1.22
CA GLY A 103 -7.24 23.47 -1.10
C GLY A 103 -6.36 23.56 0.13
N GLU A 104 -6.46 22.62 1.06
CA GLU A 104 -5.53 22.50 2.18
C GLU A 104 -4.26 21.75 1.76
N ASP A 105 -3.14 22.05 2.43
CA ASP A 105 -1.88 21.33 2.21
C ASP A 105 -1.83 20.07 3.09
N PHE A 106 -2.11 18.91 2.50
CA PHE A 106 -2.10 17.62 3.19
C PHE A 106 -0.80 17.33 3.95
N ARG A 107 0.35 17.87 3.50
CA ARG A 107 1.64 17.72 4.17
C ARG A 107 1.69 18.37 5.54
N LYS A 108 0.88 19.42 5.75
CA LYS A 108 0.76 20.14 7.04
C LYS A 108 -0.33 19.55 7.92
N ILE A 109 -1.33 18.90 7.33
CA ILE A 109 -2.48 18.35 8.06
C ILE A 109 -2.13 17.02 8.73
N MET A 110 -1.46 16.12 8.00
CA MET A 110 -1.16 14.77 8.47
C MET A 110 0.10 14.75 9.34
N PRO A 111 -0.01 14.41 10.64
CA PRO A 111 1.15 14.21 11.50
C PRO A 111 1.94 12.98 11.07
N LYS A 112 3.25 13.14 10.90
CA LYS A 112 4.11 12.02 10.48
C LYS A 112 4.30 10.97 11.58
N LYS A 113 4.37 11.37 12.86
CA LYS A 113 4.56 10.44 13.98
C LYS A 113 3.24 9.78 14.34
N TRP A 114 3.26 8.46 14.53
CA TRP A 114 2.08 7.67 14.91
C TRP A 114 1.33 8.22 16.12
N LYS A 115 2.06 8.54 17.21
CA LYS A 115 1.47 9.08 18.42
C LYS A 115 0.67 10.36 18.15
N ASP A 116 1.27 11.29 17.40
CA ASP A 116 0.66 12.59 17.10
C ASP A 116 -0.54 12.42 16.15
N ALA A 117 -0.47 11.43 15.24
CA ALA A 117 -1.59 11.09 14.34
C ALA A 117 -2.76 10.46 15.10
N VAL A 118 -2.49 9.53 16.03
CA VAL A 118 -3.52 8.94 16.89
C VAL A 118 -4.17 9.99 17.80
N GLU A 119 -3.39 10.91 18.36
CA GLU A 119 -3.91 12.01 19.17
C GLU A 119 -4.87 12.91 18.36
N LYS A 120 -4.56 13.14 17.08
CA LYS A 120 -5.36 14.01 16.21
C LYS A 120 -6.58 13.31 15.61
N PHE A 121 -6.46 12.05 15.18
CA PHE A 121 -7.46 11.38 14.34
C PHE A 121 -8.03 10.09 14.94
N THR A 122 -7.55 9.62 16.07
CA THR A 122 -7.81 8.32 16.70
C THR A 122 -7.20 7.13 15.94
N GLU A 123 -6.89 6.06 16.66
CA GLU A 123 -6.34 4.85 16.05
C GLU A 123 -7.35 4.15 15.12
N ASP A 124 -8.62 4.08 15.53
CA ASP A 124 -9.68 3.45 14.73
C ASP A 124 -9.86 4.15 13.37
N THR A 125 -9.81 5.49 13.34
CA THR A 125 -9.87 6.26 12.09
C THR A 125 -8.66 5.96 11.22
N LEU A 126 -7.45 5.96 11.78
CA LEU A 126 -6.24 5.67 11.02
C LEU A 126 -6.25 4.24 10.46
N GLN A 127 -6.72 3.25 11.25
CA GLN A 127 -6.88 1.88 10.76
C GLN A 127 -7.95 1.78 9.65
N ALA A 128 -9.02 2.56 9.70
CA ALA A 128 -10.04 2.56 8.67
C ALA A 128 -9.53 3.13 7.33
N TYR A 129 -8.67 4.16 7.37
CA TYR A 129 -8.18 4.89 6.20
C TYR A 129 -6.72 4.64 5.84
N GLY A 130 -6.09 3.62 6.46
CA GLY A 130 -4.79 3.10 6.08
C GLY A 130 -3.62 3.65 6.87
N ILE A 131 -2.60 2.79 7.02
CA ILE A 131 -1.45 3.02 7.90
C ILE A 131 -0.10 2.69 7.25
N VAL A 132 -0.01 2.60 5.93
CA VAL A 132 1.21 2.14 5.22
C VAL A 132 2.48 2.87 5.66
N PRO A 133 2.54 4.22 5.85
CA PRO A 133 3.79 4.88 6.19
C PRO A 133 4.32 4.49 7.58
N TRP A 134 3.45 4.23 8.53
CA TRP A 134 3.83 3.77 9.86
C TRP A 134 4.12 2.26 9.88
N HIS A 135 3.39 1.49 9.08
CA HIS A 135 3.63 0.05 8.97
C HIS A 135 5.02 -0.25 8.42
N ILE A 136 5.50 0.49 7.42
CA ILE A 136 6.87 0.38 6.91
C ILE A 136 7.90 0.59 8.05
N GLN A 137 7.66 1.54 8.99
CA GLN A 137 8.53 1.72 10.14
C GLN A 137 8.57 0.49 11.07
N VAL A 138 7.41 -0.15 11.26
CA VAL A 138 7.30 -1.39 12.04
C VAL A 138 8.08 -2.52 11.36
N MET A 139 7.90 -2.68 10.04
CA MET A 139 8.57 -3.71 9.26
C MET A 139 10.08 -3.51 9.21
N LYS A 140 10.56 -2.27 9.07
CA LYS A 140 12.00 -1.94 9.14
C LYS A 140 12.60 -2.36 10.48
N ARG A 141 11.92 -2.10 11.60
CA ARG A 141 12.40 -2.54 12.93
C ARG A 141 12.41 -4.08 13.06
N LYS A 142 11.42 -4.78 12.49
CA LYS A 142 11.40 -6.25 12.47
C LYS A 142 12.58 -6.80 11.66
N LEU A 143 12.85 -6.22 10.49
CA LEU A 143 13.98 -6.60 9.65
C LEU A 143 15.32 -6.34 10.35
N GLN A 144 15.48 -5.18 11.00
CA GLN A 144 16.67 -4.87 11.79
C GLN A 144 16.91 -5.92 12.89
N ARG A 145 15.90 -6.28 13.67
CA ARG A 145 15.99 -7.32 14.70
C ARG A 145 16.30 -8.69 14.11
N ALA A 146 15.80 -9.00 12.92
CA ALA A 146 16.12 -10.25 12.23
C ALA A 146 17.61 -10.30 11.86
N PHE A 147 18.20 -9.18 11.43
CA PHE A 147 19.65 -9.07 11.20
C PHE A 147 20.44 -9.18 12.52
N GLU A 148 20.02 -8.50 13.58
CA GLU A 148 20.66 -8.56 14.91
C GLU A 148 20.69 -10.00 15.44
N SER A 149 19.60 -10.74 15.27
CA SER A 149 19.49 -12.14 15.68
C SER A 149 20.09 -13.13 14.68
N LYS A 150 20.55 -12.65 13.52
CA LYS A 150 21.09 -13.48 12.43
C LYS A 150 20.15 -14.60 11.98
N ASN A 151 18.83 -14.39 12.08
CA ASN A 151 17.82 -15.35 11.71
C ASN A 151 17.49 -15.21 10.21
N VAL A 152 17.98 -16.16 9.41
CA VAL A 152 17.88 -16.15 7.94
C VAL A 152 16.42 -16.10 7.47
N ASP A 153 15.55 -16.95 8.03
CA ASP A 153 14.16 -17.02 7.60
C ASP A 153 13.41 -15.72 7.88
N LEU A 154 13.66 -15.08 9.03
CA LEU A 154 13.07 -13.78 9.35
C LEU A 154 13.68 -12.65 8.51
N ILE A 155 14.98 -12.69 8.19
CA ILE A 155 15.60 -11.72 7.28
C ILE A 155 14.91 -11.80 5.91
N LEU A 156 14.79 -12.98 5.34
CA LEU A 156 14.18 -13.19 4.03
C LEU A 156 12.70 -12.79 4.03
N LYS A 157 11.94 -13.26 5.02
CA LYS A 157 10.52 -12.92 5.17
C LYS A 157 10.30 -11.42 5.25
N TYR A 158 10.97 -10.74 6.19
CA TYR A 158 10.72 -9.30 6.38
C TYR A 158 11.30 -8.45 5.24
N SER A 159 12.35 -8.91 4.58
CA SER A 159 12.85 -8.25 3.36
C SER A 159 11.83 -8.33 2.22
N SER A 160 11.23 -9.49 1.99
CA SER A 160 10.22 -9.66 0.95
C SER A 160 8.99 -8.81 1.23
N GLU A 161 8.46 -8.90 2.45
CA GLU A 161 7.23 -8.21 2.84
C GLU A 161 7.37 -6.68 2.90
N ILE A 162 8.49 -6.15 3.43
CA ILE A 162 8.68 -4.69 3.46
C ILE A 162 8.80 -4.09 2.08
N GLY A 163 9.36 -4.85 1.12
CA GLY A 163 9.45 -4.43 -0.27
C GLY A 163 8.08 -4.22 -0.89
N HIS A 164 7.10 -5.06 -0.57
CA HIS A 164 5.71 -4.91 -0.96
C HIS A 164 5.12 -3.57 -0.50
N TYR A 165 5.11 -3.31 0.82
CA TYR A 165 4.54 -2.07 1.36
C TYR A 165 5.26 -0.80 0.87
N ILE A 166 6.57 -0.89 0.58
CA ILE A 166 7.31 0.21 -0.05
C ILE A 166 6.82 0.42 -1.48
N GLY A 167 6.57 -0.65 -2.24
CA GLY A 167 5.95 -0.59 -3.55
C GLY A 167 4.64 0.17 -3.50
N ASP A 168 3.71 -0.27 -2.64
CA ASP A 168 2.39 0.35 -2.42
C ASP A 168 2.48 1.84 -2.08
N ALA A 169 3.41 2.23 -1.21
CA ALA A 169 3.61 3.63 -0.84
C ALA A 169 4.04 4.55 -2.01
N HIS A 170 4.44 3.97 -3.14
CA HIS A 170 4.77 4.71 -4.36
C HIS A 170 3.63 4.74 -5.38
N VAL A 171 2.56 3.99 -5.18
CA VAL A 171 1.39 3.94 -6.06
C VAL A 171 0.45 5.12 -5.76
N PRO A 172 0.16 6.01 -6.72
CA PRO A 172 -0.75 7.15 -6.48
C PRO A 172 -2.12 6.74 -5.97
N LEU A 173 -2.66 5.64 -6.48
CA LEU A 173 -4.00 5.13 -6.14
C LEU A 173 -4.07 4.45 -4.77
N HIS A 174 -2.95 4.18 -4.11
CA HIS A 174 -2.90 3.76 -2.70
C HIS A 174 -2.93 4.94 -1.71
N THR A 175 -3.21 6.16 -2.20
CA THR A 175 -3.21 7.36 -1.35
C THR A 175 -4.54 8.10 -1.34
N THR A 176 -5.61 7.51 -1.86
CA THR A 176 -6.93 8.12 -2.05
C THR A 176 -8.07 7.14 -1.82
N GLU A 177 -9.16 7.61 -1.20
CA GLU A 177 -10.41 6.86 -1.12
C GLU A 177 -10.96 6.47 -2.50
N ASN A 178 -10.66 7.27 -3.54
CA ASN A 178 -11.05 6.99 -4.93
C ASN A 178 -10.07 6.03 -5.65
N TYR A 179 -9.47 5.12 -4.91
CA TYR A 179 -8.39 4.24 -5.37
C TYR A 179 -8.69 3.48 -6.67
N ASN A 180 -9.93 3.11 -6.94
CA ASN A 180 -10.34 2.39 -8.15
C ASN A 180 -11.24 3.21 -9.08
N GLY A 181 -11.28 4.54 -8.90
CA GLY A 181 -12.09 5.45 -9.71
C GLY A 181 -13.59 5.31 -9.47
N GLN A 182 -14.02 4.71 -8.36
CA GLN A 182 -15.42 4.43 -8.04
C GLN A 182 -16.25 5.71 -7.86
N PHE A 183 -15.63 6.80 -7.42
CA PHE A 183 -16.31 8.09 -7.24
C PHE A 183 -16.32 8.95 -8.50
N THR A 184 -15.50 8.61 -9.50
CA THR A 184 -15.33 9.38 -10.75
C THR A 184 -15.77 8.64 -12.01
N GLY A 185 -16.38 7.45 -11.86
CA GLY A 185 -16.83 6.62 -12.97
C GLY A 185 -15.70 5.91 -13.74
N GLN A 186 -14.51 5.86 -13.18
CA GLN A 186 -13.28 5.28 -13.78
C GLN A 186 -12.95 3.91 -13.17
N LYS A 187 -13.98 3.14 -12.81
CA LYS A 187 -13.82 1.85 -12.13
C LYS A 187 -12.90 0.91 -12.90
N GLY A 188 -11.88 0.39 -12.22
CA GLY A 188 -10.84 -0.48 -12.79
C GLY A 188 -9.53 0.23 -13.08
N ILE A 189 -9.44 1.56 -12.83
CA ILE A 189 -8.21 2.32 -13.06
C ILE A 189 -7.03 1.85 -12.19
N HIS A 190 -7.32 1.29 -11.01
CA HIS A 190 -6.29 0.72 -10.13
C HIS A 190 -5.53 -0.41 -10.83
N GLY A 191 -6.25 -1.43 -11.29
CA GLY A 191 -5.67 -2.53 -12.04
C GLY A 191 -5.04 -2.10 -13.38
N LEU A 192 -5.59 -1.07 -14.03
CA LEU A 192 -4.96 -0.49 -15.21
C LEU A 192 -3.58 0.07 -14.86
N TRP A 193 -3.49 0.97 -13.87
CA TRP A 193 -2.27 1.72 -13.58
C TRP A 193 -1.18 0.83 -12.96
N GLU A 194 -1.51 0.09 -11.92
CA GLU A 194 -0.54 -0.67 -11.12
C GLU A 194 -0.11 -1.98 -11.79
N SER A 195 -1.04 -2.61 -12.52
CA SER A 195 -0.82 -3.94 -13.06
C SER A 195 -0.63 -3.93 -14.56
N ARG A 196 -1.68 -3.53 -15.31
CA ARG A 196 -1.67 -3.64 -16.77
C ARG A 196 -0.57 -2.86 -17.44
N LEU A 197 -0.37 -1.59 -17.02
CA LEU A 197 0.69 -0.77 -17.61
C LEU A 197 2.08 -1.33 -17.31
N VAL A 198 2.29 -1.86 -16.11
CA VAL A 198 3.57 -2.49 -15.75
C VAL A 198 3.81 -3.75 -16.57
N GLU A 199 2.82 -4.64 -16.67
CA GLU A 199 2.94 -5.89 -17.43
C GLU A 199 3.25 -5.66 -18.92
N ILE A 200 2.61 -4.65 -19.53
CA ILE A 200 2.79 -4.39 -20.97
C ILE A 200 4.14 -3.71 -21.25
N ASN A 201 4.61 -2.84 -20.36
CA ASN A 201 5.74 -1.94 -20.66
C ASN A 201 7.00 -2.24 -19.84
N ALA A 202 6.96 -3.16 -18.89
CA ALA A 202 8.07 -3.38 -17.95
C ALA A 202 9.38 -3.78 -18.63
N ASP A 203 9.35 -4.43 -19.77
CA ASP A 203 10.55 -4.85 -20.48
C ASP A 203 11.25 -3.69 -21.20
N ASP A 204 10.53 -2.58 -21.44
CA ASP A 204 11.06 -1.37 -22.06
C ASP A 204 11.60 -0.35 -21.04
N TYR A 205 11.41 -0.58 -19.72
CA TYR A 205 11.86 0.34 -18.67
C TYR A 205 13.36 0.22 -18.40
N ASP A 206 13.99 1.37 -18.11
CA ASP A 206 15.35 1.39 -17.61
C ASP A 206 15.41 1.07 -16.10
N TYR A 207 15.96 -0.10 -15.77
CA TYR A 207 16.14 -0.54 -14.39
C TYR A 207 17.50 -0.18 -13.78
N PHE A 208 18.32 0.56 -14.46
CA PHE A 208 19.58 1.05 -13.88
C PHE A 208 19.29 2.22 -12.93
N VAL A 209 18.94 1.89 -11.68
CA VAL A 209 18.53 2.86 -10.65
C VAL A 209 19.65 3.29 -9.71
N GLY A 210 20.84 2.68 -9.83
CA GLY A 210 22.00 2.95 -8.97
C GLY A 210 21.98 2.13 -7.67
N LYS A 211 22.76 2.57 -6.66
CA LYS A 211 22.92 1.87 -5.39
C LYS A 211 21.98 2.39 -4.31
N GLY A 212 21.47 1.48 -3.49
CA GLY A 212 20.77 1.80 -2.26
C GLY A 212 21.64 2.61 -1.31
N LYS A 213 21.02 3.55 -0.58
CA LYS A 213 21.72 4.47 0.32
C LYS A 213 21.18 4.31 1.74
N TYR A 214 22.04 4.55 2.73
CA TYR A 214 21.60 4.64 4.12
C TYR A 214 20.63 5.81 4.31
N VAL A 215 19.49 5.53 4.92
CA VAL A 215 18.43 6.50 5.17
C VAL A 215 18.45 6.94 6.62
N LYS A 216 18.97 8.14 6.87
CA LYS A 216 19.12 8.69 8.23
C LYS A 216 17.78 8.91 8.93
N ASN A 217 16.75 9.35 8.20
CA ASN A 217 15.41 9.60 8.72
C ASN A 217 14.38 8.78 7.93
N MET A 218 14.14 7.57 8.40
CA MET A 218 13.18 6.64 7.78
C MET A 218 11.76 7.18 7.75
N LEU A 219 11.35 7.94 8.77
CA LEU A 219 10.01 8.50 8.83
C LEU A 219 9.77 9.51 7.70
N ASP A 220 10.67 10.47 7.54
CA ASP A 220 10.57 11.45 6.46
C ASP A 220 10.70 10.79 5.09
N TYR A 221 11.58 9.80 4.96
CA TYR A 221 11.78 9.07 3.70
C TYR A 221 10.50 8.35 3.24
N THR A 222 9.83 7.67 4.15
CA THR A 222 8.56 6.96 3.85
C THR A 222 7.45 7.95 3.52
N TRP A 223 7.34 9.04 4.28
CA TRP A 223 6.33 10.07 4.02
C TRP A 223 6.58 10.84 2.72
N ASP A 224 7.84 11.01 2.29
CA ASP A 224 8.13 11.59 0.97
C ASP A 224 7.63 10.70 -0.17
N ALA A 225 7.77 9.37 -0.04
CA ALA A 225 7.21 8.42 -0.99
C ALA A 225 5.69 8.59 -1.12
N VAL A 226 4.97 8.57 0.00
CA VAL A 226 3.50 8.74 0.05
C VAL A 226 3.09 10.13 -0.50
N TYR A 227 3.70 11.20 -0.04
CA TYR A 227 3.35 12.55 -0.47
C TYR A 227 3.60 12.79 -1.96
N THR A 228 4.68 12.24 -2.50
CA THR A 228 4.94 12.35 -3.94
C THR A 228 4.03 11.46 -4.76
N ALA A 229 3.57 10.32 -4.21
CA ALA A 229 2.56 9.48 -4.83
C ALA A 229 1.21 10.21 -4.87
N HIS A 230 0.78 10.77 -3.75
CA HIS A 230 -0.48 11.51 -3.64
C HIS A 230 -0.52 12.73 -4.58
N ALA A 231 0.56 13.48 -4.67
CA ALA A 231 0.65 14.62 -5.60
C ALA A 231 0.50 14.24 -7.09
N ALA A 232 0.67 12.95 -7.44
CA ALA A 232 0.47 12.46 -8.80
C ALA A 232 -0.94 11.90 -9.05
N MET A 233 -1.74 11.71 -8.01
CA MET A 233 -3.05 11.04 -8.05
C MET A 233 -4.03 11.77 -8.99
N ASP A 234 -4.14 13.08 -8.88
CA ASP A 234 -5.04 13.87 -9.74
C ASP A 234 -4.69 13.70 -11.22
N SER A 235 -3.40 13.63 -11.56
CA SER A 235 -2.95 13.42 -12.95
C SER A 235 -3.33 12.03 -13.45
N VAL A 236 -3.25 11.01 -12.60
CA VAL A 236 -3.66 9.62 -12.94
C VAL A 236 -5.13 9.59 -13.34
N LEU A 237 -6.00 10.19 -12.53
CA LEU A 237 -7.44 10.24 -12.79
C LEU A 237 -7.80 11.16 -13.97
N LEU A 238 -7.19 12.35 -14.05
CA LEU A 238 -7.48 13.33 -15.09
C LEU A 238 -7.14 12.79 -16.48
N ILE A 239 -5.93 12.25 -16.64
CA ILE A 239 -5.46 11.75 -17.97
C ILE A 239 -6.31 10.57 -18.46
N GLU A 240 -6.71 9.65 -17.56
CA GLU A 240 -7.61 8.55 -17.96
C GLU A 240 -8.97 9.07 -18.38
N ARG A 241 -9.53 10.04 -17.67
CA ARG A 241 -10.82 10.66 -18.00
C ARG A 241 -10.77 11.39 -19.33
N GLU A 242 -9.76 12.20 -19.59
CA GLU A 242 -9.56 12.90 -20.86
C GLU A 242 -9.42 11.91 -22.02
N LEU A 243 -8.57 10.91 -21.86
CA LEU A 243 -8.43 9.87 -22.88
C LEU A 243 -9.75 9.14 -23.13
N THR A 244 -10.55 8.86 -22.09
CA THR A 244 -11.84 8.21 -22.23
C THR A 244 -12.81 9.01 -23.09
N LEU A 245 -12.76 10.35 -23.06
CA LEU A 245 -13.61 11.21 -23.88
C LEU A 245 -13.20 11.22 -25.37
N GLU A 246 -11.92 10.98 -25.65
CA GLU A 246 -11.35 11.04 -27.00
C GLU A 246 -11.26 9.66 -27.68
N PHE A 247 -11.12 8.60 -26.87
CA PHE A 247 -10.89 7.25 -27.39
C PHE A 247 -12.20 6.57 -27.80
N PRO A 248 -12.23 5.80 -28.92
CA PRO A 248 -13.43 5.08 -29.33
C PRO A 248 -13.96 4.18 -28.21
N SER A 249 -15.21 4.39 -27.81
CA SER A 249 -15.80 3.74 -26.64
C SER A 249 -15.89 2.22 -26.77
N ASP A 250 -16.09 1.72 -27.97
CA ASP A 250 -16.14 0.31 -28.34
C ASP A 250 -14.75 -0.37 -28.32
N GLN A 251 -13.65 0.40 -28.34
CA GLN A 251 -12.29 -0.08 -28.32
C GLN A 251 -11.57 0.12 -26.96
N LYS A 252 -12.23 0.78 -26.01
CA LYS A 252 -11.64 1.05 -24.67
C LYS A 252 -11.32 -0.24 -23.92
N TYR A 253 -12.16 -1.26 -24.05
CA TYR A 253 -12.05 -2.52 -23.35
C TYR A 253 -11.87 -3.69 -24.31
N ALA A 254 -11.21 -4.73 -23.83
CA ALA A 254 -11.05 -6.02 -24.49
C ALA A 254 -11.43 -7.16 -23.55
N TYR A 255 -11.68 -8.34 -24.12
CA TYR A 255 -11.84 -9.57 -23.38
C TYR A 255 -10.59 -10.44 -23.56
N GLU A 256 -9.96 -10.79 -22.46
CA GLU A 256 -8.74 -11.60 -22.47
C GLU A 256 -8.95 -12.90 -21.70
N GLN A 257 -8.40 -13.99 -22.24
CA GLN A 257 -8.40 -15.29 -21.56
C GLN A 257 -7.31 -15.29 -20.47
N ARG A 258 -7.72 -15.60 -19.21
CA ARG A 258 -6.82 -15.74 -18.09
C ARG A 258 -7.04 -17.06 -17.38
N GLY A 259 -6.16 -18.01 -17.67
CA GLY A 259 -6.36 -19.37 -17.25
C GLY A 259 -7.70 -19.91 -17.81
N ARG A 260 -8.64 -20.24 -16.92
CA ARG A 260 -9.97 -20.74 -17.32
C ARG A 260 -11.07 -19.66 -17.40
N THR A 261 -10.71 -18.41 -17.12
CA THR A 261 -11.70 -17.31 -17.05
C THR A 261 -11.43 -16.27 -18.12
N THR A 262 -12.49 -15.81 -18.79
CA THR A 262 -12.45 -14.64 -19.66
C THR A 262 -12.77 -13.41 -18.82
N ILE A 263 -11.86 -12.43 -18.80
CA ILE A 263 -12.03 -11.17 -18.08
C ILE A 263 -12.15 -10.00 -19.04
N ARG A 264 -12.94 -9.00 -18.65
CA ARG A 264 -12.97 -7.69 -19.31
C ARG A 264 -11.86 -6.84 -18.70
N THR A 265 -10.97 -6.32 -19.56
CA THR A 265 -9.87 -5.45 -19.16
C THR A 265 -9.74 -4.27 -20.13
N TYR A 266 -8.94 -3.26 -19.78
CA TYR A 266 -8.60 -2.21 -20.73
C TYR A 266 -7.84 -2.79 -21.92
N SER A 267 -8.17 -2.33 -23.13
CA SER A 267 -7.51 -2.80 -24.35
C SER A 267 -6.03 -2.38 -24.40
N ASN A 268 -5.23 -3.08 -25.19
CA ASN A 268 -3.83 -2.70 -25.41
C ASN A 268 -3.71 -1.29 -26.00
N GLY A 269 -4.58 -0.93 -26.94
CA GLY A 269 -4.60 0.41 -27.56
C GLY A 269 -4.84 1.52 -26.53
N PHE A 270 -5.88 1.37 -25.70
CA PHE A 270 -6.15 2.33 -24.62
C PHE A 270 -5.02 2.40 -23.61
N SER A 271 -4.51 1.24 -23.17
CA SER A 271 -3.44 1.15 -22.19
C SER A 271 -2.15 1.81 -22.68
N SER A 272 -1.77 1.58 -23.94
CA SER A 272 -0.57 2.19 -24.54
C SER A 272 -0.68 3.70 -24.68
N GLU A 273 -1.85 4.22 -25.12
CA GLU A 273 -2.04 5.66 -25.22
C GLU A 273 -2.10 6.32 -23.84
N TYR A 274 -2.72 5.66 -22.85
CA TYR A 274 -2.73 6.14 -21.48
C TYR A 274 -1.32 6.18 -20.88
N HIS A 275 -0.53 5.11 -21.06
CA HIS A 275 0.87 5.06 -20.63
C HIS A 275 1.71 6.19 -21.25
N LYS A 276 1.53 6.45 -22.53
CA LYS A 276 2.20 7.53 -23.26
C LYS A 276 1.86 8.90 -22.67
N ARG A 277 0.56 9.17 -22.39
CA ARG A 277 0.10 10.43 -21.78
C ARG A 277 0.57 10.62 -20.35
N LEU A 278 0.76 9.54 -19.60
CA LEU A 278 1.39 9.55 -18.27
C LEU A 278 2.87 9.95 -18.33
N ASN A 279 3.48 10.04 -19.51
CA ASN A 279 4.82 10.55 -19.74
C ASN A 279 5.87 9.93 -18.81
N GLY A 280 5.98 8.60 -18.79
CA GLY A 280 6.93 7.84 -17.98
C GLY A 280 6.67 7.83 -16.48
N MET A 281 5.46 8.23 -16.02
CA MET A 281 5.12 8.26 -14.59
C MET A 281 5.25 6.88 -13.95
N VAL A 282 4.72 5.82 -14.60
CA VAL A 282 4.74 4.45 -14.06
C VAL A 282 6.19 3.98 -13.88
N GLU A 283 7.03 4.14 -14.89
CA GLU A 283 8.46 3.80 -14.82
C GLU A 283 9.16 4.54 -13.68
N ARG A 284 8.98 5.87 -13.60
CA ARG A 284 9.58 6.67 -12.52
C ARG A 284 9.16 6.20 -11.14
N ARG A 285 7.91 5.78 -10.94
CA ARG A 285 7.42 5.25 -9.66
C ARG A 285 8.04 3.89 -9.36
N LEU A 286 8.08 3.00 -10.34
CA LEU A 286 8.73 1.70 -10.22
C LEU A 286 10.22 1.83 -9.87
N ARG A 287 10.95 2.69 -10.55
CA ARG A 287 12.38 2.96 -10.29
C ARG A 287 12.62 3.51 -8.88
N ARG A 288 11.73 4.42 -8.40
CA ARG A 288 11.79 4.94 -7.03
C ARG A 288 11.51 3.85 -5.99
N SER A 289 10.55 2.97 -6.24
CA SER A 289 10.27 1.83 -5.38
C SER A 289 11.47 0.90 -5.25
N ILE A 290 12.11 0.55 -6.35
CA ILE A 290 13.28 -0.33 -6.40
C ILE A 290 14.42 0.23 -5.55
N ILE A 291 14.79 1.50 -5.75
CA ILE A 291 15.89 2.11 -4.98
C ILE A 291 15.50 2.31 -3.51
N ALA A 292 14.21 2.55 -3.21
CA ALA A 292 13.72 2.68 -1.85
C ALA A 292 13.79 1.34 -1.10
N VAL A 293 13.39 0.24 -1.72
CA VAL A 293 13.48 -1.10 -1.13
C VAL A 293 14.93 -1.44 -0.78
N GLY A 294 15.86 -1.30 -1.73
CA GLY A 294 17.27 -1.55 -1.45
C GLY A 294 17.87 -0.64 -0.38
N SER A 295 17.46 0.64 -0.36
CA SER A 295 17.90 1.60 0.67
C SER A 295 17.40 1.22 2.06
N VAL A 296 16.15 0.74 2.17
CA VAL A 296 15.58 0.31 3.45
C VAL A 296 16.20 -0.99 3.95
N TRP A 297 16.45 -1.96 3.07
CA TRP A 297 17.19 -3.18 3.43
C TRP A 297 18.60 -2.85 3.92
N TYR A 298 19.31 -1.99 3.18
CA TYR A 298 20.65 -1.53 3.56
C TYR A 298 20.63 -0.80 4.90
N THR A 299 19.66 0.09 5.12
CA THR A 299 19.52 0.83 6.38
C THR A 299 19.27 -0.11 7.56
N ALA A 300 18.38 -1.09 7.39
CA ALA A 300 18.09 -2.06 8.44
C ALA A 300 19.33 -2.90 8.83
N TRP A 301 20.14 -3.29 7.84
CA TRP A 301 21.38 -4.01 8.05
C TRP A 301 22.45 -3.16 8.73
N VAL A 302 22.61 -1.90 8.34
CA VAL A 302 23.54 -0.96 8.99
C VAL A 302 23.15 -0.73 10.45
N ASP A 303 21.87 -0.46 10.71
CA ASP A 303 21.35 -0.21 12.06
C ASP A 303 21.42 -1.46 12.96
N ALA A 304 21.50 -2.65 12.37
CA ALA A 304 21.73 -3.92 13.06
C ALA A 304 23.23 -4.20 13.37
N GLY A 305 24.12 -3.25 13.09
CA GLY A 305 25.55 -3.42 13.32
C GLY A 305 26.30 -4.16 12.22
N GLN A 306 25.73 -4.23 11.01
CA GLN A 306 26.36 -4.81 9.82
C GLN A 306 26.81 -6.27 10.00
N PRO A 307 25.94 -7.20 10.45
CA PRO A 307 26.31 -8.58 10.62
C PRO A 307 26.87 -9.18 9.31
N ASP A 308 27.88 -10.04 9.43
CA ASP A 308 28.42 -10.77 8.28
C ASP A 308 27.35 -11.75 7.77
N LEU A 309 26.85 -11.52 6.58
CA LEU A 309 25.84 -12.35 5.94
C LEU A 309 26.42 -13.54 5.16
N SER A 310 27.73 -13.54 4.86
CA SER A 310 28.40 -14.62 4.13
C SER A 310 28.42 -15.93 4.91
N LEU A 311 28.30 -15.84 6.24
CA LEU A 311 28.27 -16.97 7.15
C LEU A 311 26.86 -17.52 7.41
N LEU A 312 25.83 -16.87 6.89
CA LEU A 312 24.44 -17.23 7.13
C LEU A 312 23.95 -18.20 6.04
N GLN A 313 23.59 -19.39 6.47
CA GLN A 313 22.94 -20.38 5.61
C GLN A 313 21.47 -20.53 6.02
N ARG A 314 20.59 -20.66 5.03
CA ARG A 314 19.21 -21.01 5.29
C ARG A 314 19.16 -22.46 5.81
N ILE A 315 18.57 -22.64 6.99
CA ILE A 315 18.27 -23.97 7.48
C ILE A 315 17.11 -24.49 6.63
N PRO A 316 17.27 -25.61 5.89
CA PRO A 316 16.15 -26.18 5.14
C PRO A 316 14.99 -26.46 6.10
N PRO A 317 13.72 -26.27 5.70
CA PRO A 317 12.58 -26.61 6.53
C PRO A 317 12.74 -28.05 7.01
N SER A 318 12.69 -28.28 8.32
CA SER A 318 12.68 -29.66 8.84
C SER A 318 11.43 -30.34 8.28
N GLU A 319 11.57 -31.54 7.70
CA GLU A 319 10.47 -32.36 7.19
C GLU A 319 9.42 -32.74 8.26
N SER A 320 9.54 -32.21 9.47
CA SER A 320 8.71 -32.51 10.65
C SER A 320 7.50 -31.63 10.87
N LEU A 321 7.08 -30.82 9.89
CA LEU A 321 5.85 -29.99 9.96
C LEU A 321 4.96 -30.19 8.73
N LEU A 322 4.74 -31.42 8.30
CA LEU A 322 3.62 -31.82 7.46
C LEU A 322 2.54 -32.49 8.29
#